data_ef0a5303c19202505b517b20b30f7353
#
_entry.id   ef0a5303c19202505b517b20b30f7353
#
_cell.length_a   1.000
_cell.length_b   1.000
_cell.length_c   1.000
_cell.angle_alpha   90.00
_cell.angle_beta   90.00
_cell.angle_gamma   90.00
#
_symmetry.space_group_name_H-M   'P 1'
#
loop_
_entity.id
_entity.type
_entity.pdbx_description
1 polymer ?
#
loop_
_entity_poly.entity_id
_entity_poly.type
_entity_poly.pdbx_seq_one_letter_code
_entity_poly.pdbx_strand_id
1 'polypeptide(L)'
;MKLTDADNAADGIFFPALEQNMMGAVLINENDEVMFFNPAAEKLWGYKREEVIGNNIDMLIPRDLRPAHPQYIRHNREGGKARVEGMSRELQLEKKDGSKIWTRFALSKVSAEGKVYYLALVRDASVEMAQKEQTRQLIIAVDHLDRPVIVLDPERHIVQCNRAFTEMFGYCISEASGMQPIHS
;
A
#
# COMPACT_ATOMS: atom_id res chain seq x y z
N MET A 1 37.03 -21.78 -3.21
CA MET A 1 35.96 -22.33 -4.09
C MET A 1 35.03 -21.16 -4.41
N LYS A 2 34.93 -20.85 -5.66
CA LYS A 2 34.52 -19.59 -6.29
C LYS A 2 33.09 -19.16 -5.94
N LEU A 3 32.97 -18.09 -5.14
CA LEU A 3 31.72 -17.30 -4.90
C LEU A 3 31.47 -16.21 -5.98
N THR A 4 32.43 -16.03 -6.91
CA THR A 4 32.46 -14.88 -7.82
C THR A 4 31.55 -14.97 -9.05
N ASP A 5 31.09 -16.16 -9.45
CA ASP A 5 30.29 -16.31 -10.68
C ASP A 5 28.75 -16.21 -10.38
N ALA A 6 28.33 -16.56 -9.17
CA ALA A 6 26.93 -16.46 -8.76
C ALA A 6 26.53 -15.01 -8.41
N ASP A 7 27.43 -14.25 -7.79
CA ASP A 7 27.19 -12.85 -7.44
C ASP A 7 27.10 -11.97 -8.70
N ASN A 8 27.97 -12.21 -9.68
CA ASN A 8 27.94 -11.49 -10.96
C ASN A 8 26.71 -11.83 -11.82
N ALA A 9 26.18 -13.08 -11.71
CA ALA A 9 24.93 -13.46 -12.37
C ALA A 9 23.71 -12.89 -11.69
N ALA A 10 23.70 -12.78 -10.35
CA ALA A 10 22.61 -12.17 -9.59
C ALA A 10 22.47 -10.66 -9.89
N ASP A 11 23.59 -9.93 -9.94
CA ASP A 11 23.59 -8.51 -10.31
C ASP A 11 23.11 -8.30 -11.76
N GLY A 12 23.48 -9.21 -12.68
CA GLY A 12 23.05 -9.17 -14.08
C GLY A 12 21.56 -9.45 -14.29
N ILE A 13 20.87 -10.07 -13.32
CA ILE A 13 19.43 -10.40 -13.40
C ILE A 13 18.60 -9.40 -12.58
N PHE A 14 19.12 -8.88 -11.48
CA PHE A 14 18.37 -8.07 -10.52
C PHE A 14 17.85 -6.76 -11.12
N PHE A 15 18.70 -5.96 -11.74
CA PHE A 15 18.31 -4.70 -12.36
C PHE A 15 17.36 -4.88 -13.55
N PRO A 16 17.59 -5.80 -14.50
CA PRO A 16 16.60 -6.09 -15.54
C PRO A 16 15.24 -6.54 -15.02
N ALA A 17 15.22 -7.33 -13.93
CA ALA A 17 13.97 -7.76 -13.30
C ALA A 17 13.21 -6.58 -12.67
N LEU A 18 13.90 -5.66 -12.01
CA LEU A 18 13.30 -4.44 -11.49
C LEU A 18 12.87 -3.48 -12.60
N GLU A 19 13.64 -3.37 -13.68
CA GLU A 19 13.31 -2.52 -14.84
C GLU A 19 12.01 -2.96 -15.51
N GLN A 20 11.78 -4.26 -15.64
CA GLN A 20 10.58 -4.84 -16.26
C GLN A 20 9.42 -5.05 -15.27
N ASN A 21 9.61 -4.70 -13.99
CA ASN A 21 8.58 -4.89 -12.97
C ASN A 21 7.37 -3.98 -13.25
N MET A 22 6.16 -4.54 -13.12
CA MET A 22 4.91 -3.79 -13.23
C MET A 22 4.67 -2.83 -12.07
N MET A 23 5.34 -3.03 -10.93
CA MET A 23 5.32 -2.11 -9.80
C MET A 23 6.39 -1.03 -10.01
N GLY A 24 6.10 0.20 -9.61
CA GLY A 24 7.10 1.25 -9.54
C GLY A 24 8.19 0.86 -8.55
N ALA A 25 9.44 0.78 -9.03
CA ALA A 25 10.61 0.45 -8.24
C ALA A 25 11.50 1.67 -8.09
N VAL A 26 11.82 2.03 -6.84
CA VAL A 26 12.69 3.15 -6.48
C VAL A 26 13.75 2.64 -5.51
N LEU A 27 15.04 2.79 -5.86
CA LEU A 27 16.16 2.47 -4.98
C LEU A 27 16.86 3.76 -4.55
N ILE A 28 17.11 3.91 -3.27
CA ILE A 28 17.87 5.04 -2.72
C ILE A 28 19.11 4.54 -1.96
N ASN A 29 20.14 5.40 -1.93
CA ASN A 29 21.37 5.16 -1.18
C ASN A 29 21.27 5.68 0.27
N GLU A 30 22.37 5.59 0.99
CA GLU A 30 22.52 6.08 2.37
C GLU A 30 22.36 7.61 2.53
N ASN A 31 22.48 8.38 1.44
CA ASN A 31 22.31 9.84 1.42
C ASN A 31 20.90 10.27 0.98
N ASP A 32 19.95 9.33 0.87
CA ASP A 32 18.60 9.55 0.38
C ASP A 32 18.53 9.99 -1.08
N GLU A 33 19.59 9.71 -1.88
CA GLU A 33 19.64 9.99 -3.30
C GLU A 33 19.06 8.81 -4.09
N VAL A 34 18.24 9.09 -5.08
CA VAL A 34 17.64 8.09 -5.95
C VAL A 34 18.67 7.52 -6.92
N MET A 35 18.93 6.23 -6.82
CA MET A 35 19.87 5.51 -7.69
C MET A 35 19.18 4.74 -8.82
N PHE A 36 17.92 4.37 -8.61
CA PHE A 36 17.16 3.60 -9.60
C PHE A 36 15.69 4.03 -9.59
N PHE A 37 15.11 4.12 -10.78
CA PHE A 37 13.73 4.54 -10.99
C PHE A 37 13.24 3.89 -12.30
N ASN A 38 12.34 2.90 -12.21
CA ASN A 38 11.90 2.12 -13.37
C ASN A 38 10.76 2.79 -14.16
N PRO A 39 10.41 2.30 -15.36
CA PRO A 39 9.33 2.87 -16.18
C PRO A 39 7.95 2.84 -15.50
N ALA A 40 7.69 1.87 -14.63
CA ALA A 40 6.44 1.84 -13.86
C ALA A 40 6.39 2.98 -12.82
N ALA A 41 7.52 3.31 -12.19
CA ALA A 41 7.64 4.46 -11.30
C ALA A 41 7.45 5.79 -12.07
N GLU A 42 8.00 5.93 -13.29
CA GLU A 42 7.75 7.10 -14.13
C GLU A 42 6.25 7.34 -14.35
N LYS A 43 5.49 6.28 -14.66
CA LYS A 43 4.03 6.35 -14.86
C LYS A 43 3.29 6.73 -13.58
N LEU A 44 3.73 6.20 -12.43
CA LEU A 44 3.10 6.47 -11.14
C LEU A 44 3.29 7.91 -10.70
N TRP A 45 4.53 8.41 -10.73
CA TRP A 45 4.86 9.77 -10.24
C TRP A 45 4.75 10.85 -11.31
N GLY A 46 4.83 10.48 -12.60
CA GLY A 46 4.82 11.45 -13.71
C GLY A 46 6.14 12.18 -13.91
N TYR A 47 7.21 11.77 -13.23
CA TYR A 47 8.57 12.25 -13.47
C TYR A 47 9.28 11.33 -14.46
N LYS A 48 10.21 11.90 -15.23
CA LYS A 48 11.14 11.12 -16.02
C LYS A 48 12.33 10.67 -15.15
N ARG A 49 12.89 9.51 -15.49
CA ARG A 49 14.04 8.94 -14.78
C ARG A 49 15.20 9.93 -14.67
N GLU A 50 15.47 10.66 -15.76
CA GLU A 50 16.56 11.65 -15.83
C GLU A 50 16.34 12.84 -14.85
N GLU A 51 15.08 13.10 -14.48
CA GLU A 51 14.75 14.17 -13.52
C GLU A 51 14.91 13.71 -12.07
N VAL A 52 14.93 12.40 -11.83
CA VAL A 52 14.86 11.83 -10.47
C VAL A 52 16.19 11.25 -10.03
N ILE A 53 16.93 10.59 -10.92
CA ILE A 53 18.21 9.97 -10.58
C ILE A 53 19.21 11.01 -10.09
N GLY A 54 19.89 10.70 -8.97
CA GLY A 54 20.85 11.57 -8.30
C GLY A 54 20.23 12.68 -7.44
N ASN A 55 18.91 12.86 -7.49
CA ASN A 55 18.22 13.82 -6.63
C ASN A 55 17.74 13.16 -5.32
N ASN A 56 17.47 13.99 -4.32
CA ASN A 56 16.94 13.52 -3.04
C ASN A 56 15.52 12.98 -3.19
N ILE A 57 15.23 11.87 -2.49
CA ILE A 57 13.91 11.20 -2.50
C ILE A 57 12.76 12.10 -2.09
N ASP A 58 13.00 13.18 -1.35
CA ASP A 58 11.97 14.11 -0.89
C ASP A 58 11.13 14.69 -2.04
N MET A 59 11.69 14.76 -3.25
CA MET A 59 10.91 15.20 -4.42
C MET A 59 9.74 14.28 -4.75
N LEU A 60 9.84 12.99 -4.41
CA LEU A 60 8.81 11.96 -4.64
C LEU A 60 7.84 11.82 -3.45
N ILE A 61 8.15 12.44 -2.32
CA ILE A 61 7.33 12.41 -1.12
C ILE A 61 6.22 13.47 -1.21
N PRO A 62 4.96 13.14 -0.86
CA PRO A 62 3.89 14.13 -0.77
C PRO A 62 4.28 15.32 0.11
N ARG A 63 3.92 16.53 -0.29
CA ARG A 63 4.37 17.79 0.35
C ARG A 63 4.05 17.85 1.84
N ASP A 64 2.89 17.33 2.23
CA ASP A 64 2.42 17.25 3.62
C ASP A 64 3.25 16.29 4.49
N LEU A 65 3.92 15.30 3.90
CA LEU A 65 4.76 14.31 4.61
C LEU A 65 6.25 14.66 4.62
N ARG A 66 6.72 15.56 3.74
CA ARG A 66 8.13 15.94 3.62
C ARG A 66 8.77 16.40 4.94
N PRO A 67 8.13 17.23 5.79
CA PRO A 67 8.74 17.70 7.03
C PRO A 67 9.04 16.58 8.04
N ALA A 68 8.26 15.52 8.02
CA ALA A 68 8.43 14.38 8.92
C ALA A 68 9.32 13.26 8.34
N HIS A 69 9.51 13.24 7.02
CA HIS A 69 10.21 12.17 6.29
C HIS A 69 11.66 11.94 6.74
N PRO A 70 12.51 12.98 6.95
CA PRO A 70 13.88 12.78 7.45
C PRO A 70 13.94 12.09 8.82
N GLN A 71 12.96 12.33 9.68
CA GLN A 71 12.85 11.65 10.98
C GLN A 71 12.51 10.16 10.83
N TYR A 72 11.63 9.80 9.87
CA TYR A 72 11.32 8.42 9.57
C TYR A 72 12.52 7.65 9.04
N ILE A 73 13.30 8.25 8.13
CA ILE A 73 14.51 7.64 7.59
C ILE A 73 15.54 7.44 8.70
N ARG A 74 15.80 8.45 9.53
CA ARG A 74 16.77 8.37 10.64
C ARG A 74 16.38 7.27 11.62
N HIS A 75 15.11 7.22 12.02
CA HIS A 75 14.60 6.18 12.94
C HIS A 75 14.78 4.77 12.37
N ASN A 76 14.56 4.58 11.07
CA ASN A 76 14.77 3.30 10.40
C ASN A 76 16.26 2.92 10.28
N ARG A 77 17.18 3.90 10.19
CA ARG A 77 18.63 3.67 10.14
C ARG A 77 19.21 3.29 11.49
N GLU A 78 18.73 3.89 12.57
CA GLU A 78 19.23 3.71 13.94
C GLU A 78 18.73 2.42 14.62
N GLY A 79 18.14 1.49 13.88
CA GLY A 79 17.72 0.17 14.41
C GLY A 79 16.43 0.20 15.20
N GLY A 80 15.66 1.28 15.14
CA GLY A 80 14.27 1.28 15.56
C GLY A 80 13.53 0.19 14.81
N LYS A 81 12.66 -0.59 15.48
CA LYS A 81 11.79 -1.56 14.78
C LYS A 81 11.13 -0.82 13.64
N ALA A 82 11.62 -1.07 12.42
CA ALA A 82 11.15 -0.40 11.23
C ALA A 82 9.65 -0.65 11.11
N ARG A 83 8.86 0.37 11.43
CA ARG A 83 7.39 0.32 11.25
C ARG A 83 6.99 0.04 9.80
N VAL A 84 7.96 0.00 8.89
CA VAL A 84 7.75 -0.04 7.44
C VAL A 84 8.44 -1.21 6.75
N GLU A 85 9.52 -1.80 7.33
CA GLU A 85 10.17 -2.98 6.75
C GLU A 85 9.24 -4.19 6.77
N GLY A 86 9.03 -4.80 5.60
CA GLY A 86 8.20 -5.99 5.44
C GLY A 86 6.69 -5.75 5.55
N MET A 87 6.24 -4.50 5.73
CA MET A 87 4.82 -4.16 5.76
C MET A 87 4.40 -3.42 4.49
N SER A 88 3.35 -3.90 3.87
CA SER A 88 2.67 -3.16 2.80
C SER A 88 1.71 -2.14 3.43
N ARG A 89 1.78 -0.88 2.98
CA ARG A 89 0.91 0.21 3.45
C ARG A 89 0.17 0.86 2.30
N GLU A 90 -1.04 1.28 2.58
CA GLU A 90 -1.83 2.12 1.68
C GLU A 90 -1.56 3.58 2.05
N LEU A 91 -1.08 4.36 1.09
CA LEU A 91 -0.82 5.79 1.24
C LEU A 91 -1.11 6.55 -0.06
N GLN A 92 -1.41 7.83 0.07
CA GLN A 92 -1.54 8.69 -1.08
C GLN A 92 -0.17 9.14 -1.56
N LEU A 93 0.07 8.99 -2.87
CA LEU A 93 1.22 9.50 -3.58
C LEU A 93 0.80 10.78 -4.31
N GLU A 94 1.65 11.80 -4.29
CA GLU A 94 1.47 13.04 -5.05
C GLU A 94 2.30 12.98 -6.32
N LYS A 95 1.65 13.11 -7.47
CA LYS A 95 2.31 13.15 -8.78
C LYS A 95 2.95 14.50 -9.05
N LYS A 96 3.78 14.57 -10.09
CA LYS A 96 4.42 15.80 -10.58
C LYS A 96 3.43 16.92 -10.89
N ASP A 97 2.25 16.55 -11.41
CA ASP A 97 1.16 17.48 -11.73
C ASP A 97 0.32 17.92 -10.51
N GLY A 98 0.67 17.43 -9.31
CA GLY A 98 -0.04 17.70 -8.06
C GLY A 98 -1.26 16.81 -7.81
N SER A 99 -1.64 15.96 -8.75
CA SER A 99 -2.71 14.99 -8.53
C SER A 99 -2.29 13.93 -7.51
N LYS A 100 -3.26 13.43 -6.73
CA LYS A 100 -3.02 12.39 -5.71
C LYS A 100 -3.65 11.08 -6.16
N ILE A 101 -2.92 9.98 -5.98
CA ILE A 101 -3.41 8.63 -6.22
C ILE A 101 -3.18 7.76 -4.99
N TRP A 102 -4.07 6.79 -4.77
CA TRP A 102 -3.83 5.78 -3.76
C TRP A 102 -2.83 4.75 -4.25
N THR A 103 -1.87 4.44 -3.41
CA THR A 103 -0.84 3.45 -3.71
C THR A 103 -0.70 2.45 -2.57
N ARG A 104 -0.26 1.26 -2.93
CA ARG A 104 0.26 0.29 -1.97
C ARG A 104 1.77 0.27 -2.06
N PHE A 105 2.40 0.55 -0.93
CA PHE A 105 3.82 0.77 -0.78
C PHE A 105 4.44 -0.31 0.08
N ALA A 106 5.54 -0.91 -0.39
CA ALA A 106 6.37 -1.83 0.38
C ALA A 106 7.82 -1.34 0.35
N LEU A 107 8.45 -1.30 1.53
CA LEU A 107 9.84 -0.88 1.69
C LEU A 107 10.67 -2.05 2.18
N SER A 108 11.83 -2.24 1.54
CA SER A 108 12.84 -3.22 1.93
C SER A 108 14.17 -2.52 2.16
N LYS A 109 14.85 -2.89 3.24
CA LYS A 109 16.23 -2.48 3.52
C LYS A 109 17.17 -3.53 2.94
N VAL A 110 18.14 -3.08 2.18
CA VAL A 110 19.16 -3.93 1.56
C VAL A 110 20.52 -3.47 2.03
N SER A 111 21.34 -4.39 2.54
CA SER A 111 22.71 -4.10 2.94
C SER A 111 23.63 -4.78 1.94
N ALA A 112 24.47 -4.01 1.24
CA ALA A 112 25.43 -4.49 0.29
C ALA A 112 26.75 -3.73 0.46
N GLU A 113 27.88 -4.43 0.47
CA GLU A 113 29.23 -3.84 0.58
C GLU A 113 29.42 -2.88 1.78
N GLY A 114 28.76 -3.18 2.91
CA GLY A 114 28.80 -2.35 4.12
C GLY A 114 27.97 -1.06 4.05
N LYS A 115 27.22 -0.84 2.96
CA LYS A 115 26.31 0.28 2.76
C LYS A 115 24.85 -0.16 2.89
N VAL A 116 23.98 0.77 3.21
CA VAL A 116 22.54 0.55 3.36
C VAL A 116 21.79 1.23 2.24
N TYR A 117 20.93 0.46 1.59
CA TYR A 117 20.02 0.92 0.54
C TYR A 117 18.58 0.65 0.93
N TYR A 118 17.65 1.40 0.38
CA TYR A 118 16.22 1.15 0.55
C TYR A 118 15.56 0.99 -0.81
N LEU A 119 14.91 -0.16 -1.01
CA LEU A 119 14.12 -0.45 -2.20
C LEU A 119 12.64 -0.28 -1.86
N ALA A 120 11.99 0.66 -2.52
CA ALA A 120 10.55 0.84 -2.47
C ALA A 120 9.91 0.18 -3.70
N LEU A 121 8.90 -0.66 -3.46
CA LEU A 121 8.01 -1.18 -4.50
C LEU A 121 6.62 -0.58 -4.30
N VAL A 122 6.11 0.07 -5.33
CA VAL A 122 4.87 0.85 -5.25
C VAL A 122 3.95 0.48 -6.40
N ARG A 123 2.68 0.18 -6.08
CA ARG A 123 1.65 -0.05 -7.10
C ARG A 123 0.46 0.88 -6.91
N ASP A 124 -0.22 1.20 -8.00
CA ASP A 124 -1.50 1.90 -7.97
C ASP A 124 -2.53 1.00 -7.25
N ALA A 125 -3.23 1.57 -6.31
CA ALA A 125 -4.30 0.93 -5.54
C ALA A 125 -5.61 1.73 -5.63
N SER A 126 -5.71 2.67 -6.58
CA SER A 126 -6.85 3.59 -6.68
C SER A 126 -8.15 2.84 -6.93
N VAL A 127 -8.13 1.81 -7.77
CA VAL A 127 -9.32 1.00 -8.08
C VAL A 127 -9.78 0.24 -6.84
N GLU A 128 -8.86 -0.43 -6.16
CA GLU A 128 -9.18 -1.18 -4.93
C GLU A 128 -9.70 -0.25 -3.82
N MET A 129 -9.12 0.94 -3.69
CA MET A 129 -9.55 1.93 -2.70
C MET A 129 -10.92 2.53 -3.04
N ALA A 130 -11.20 2.80 -4.33
CA ALA A 130 -12.51 3.25 -4.77
C ALA A 130 -13.59 2.19 -4.51
N GLN A 131 -13.30 0.92 -4.77
CA GLN A 131 -14.21 -0.20 -4.49
C GLN A 131 -14.48 -0.35 -2.99
N LYS A 132 -13.45 -0.28 -2.15
CA LYS A 132 -13.59 -0.30 -0.68
C LYS A 132 -14.47 0.84 -0.20
N GLU A 133 -14.26 2.06 -0.69
CA GLU A 133 -15.04 3.23 -0.30
C GLU A 133 -16.49 3.12 -0.78
N GLN A 134 -16.72 2.67 -2.00
CA GLN A 134 -18.07 2.43 -2.51
C GLN A 134 -18.83 1.38 -1.66
N THR A 135 -18.16 0.29 -1.32
CA THR A 135 -18.74 -0.75 -0.44
C THR A 135 -19.07 -0.16 0.94
N ARG A 136 -18.17 0.63 1.50
CA ARG A 136 -18.38 1.30 2.80
C ARG A 136 -19.58 2.24 2.75
N GLN A 137 -19.73 3.02 1.69
CA GLN A 137 -20.86 3.94 1.50
C GLN A 137 -22.19 3.18 1.39
N LEU A 138 -22.21 2.06 0.68
CA LEU A 138 -23.40 1.21 0.59
C LEU A 138 -23.79 0.62 1.96
N ILE A 139 -22.82 0.16 2.75
CA ILE A 139 -23.07 -0.34 4.10
C ILE A 139 -23.68 0.77 4.98
N ILE A 140 -23.09 1.96 4.95
CA ILE A 140 -23.61 3.12 5.70
C ILE A 140 -25.05 3.49 5.24
N ALA A 141 -25.29 3.50 3.93
CA ALA A 141 -26.62 3.80 3.40
C ALA A 141 -27.66 2.78 3.86
N VAL A 142 -27.33 1.49 3.84
CA VAL A 142 -28.22 0.41 4.32
C VAL A 142 -28.46 0.54 5.83
N ASP A 143 -27.43 0.91 6.60
CA ASP A 143 -27.54 1.07 8.06
C ASP A 143 -28.47 2.23 8.47
N HIS A 144 -28.60 3.24 7.63
CA HIS A 144 -29.48 4.39 7.85
C HIS A 144 -30.93 4.18 7.35
N LEU A 145 -31.26 3.02 6.80
CA LEU A 145 -32.65 2.73 6.43
C LEU A 145 -33.51 2.49 7.70
N ASP A 146 -34.72 3.06 7.70
CA ASP A 146 -35.69 2.91 8.80
C ASP A 146 -36.37 1.52 8.79
N ARG A 147 -36.10 0.69 7.76
CA ARG A 147 -36.63 -0.66 7.63
C ARG A 147 -35.57 -1.69 7.97
N PRO A 148 -35.93 -2.78 8.69
CA PRO A 148 -34.97 -3.84 8.97
C PRO A 148 -34.51 -4.52 7.68
N VAL A 149 -33.20 -4.65 7.53
CA VAL A 149 -32.53 -5.30 6.40
C VAL A 149 -31.57 -6.33 6.95
N ILE A 150 -31.59 -7.51 6.36
CA ILE A 150 -30.63 -8.58 6.59
C ILE A 150 -29.99 -9.01 5.26
N VAL A 151 -28.74 -9.39 5.30
CA VAL A 151 -28.00 -10.02 4.19
C VAL A 151 -27.72 -11.47 4.57
N LEU A 152 -28.02 -12.38 3.66
CA LEU A 152 -27.81 -13.81 3.86
C LEU A 152 -26.71 -14.32 2.95
N ASP A 153 -25.96 -15.33 3.40
CA ASP A 153 -25.09 -16.13 2.54
C ASP A 153 -25.92 -17.14 1.68
N PRO A 154 -25.28 -17.88 0.76
CA PRO A 154 -25.96 -18.90 -0.04
C PRO A 154 -26.59 -20.01 0.81
N GLU A 155 -26.06 -20.28 2.00
CA GLU A 155 -26.54 -21.27 2.98
C GLU A 155 -27.66 -20.73 3.87
N ARG A 156 -28.10 -19.47 3.62
CA ARG A 156 -29.13 -18.72 4.36
C ARG A 156 -28.78 -18.36 5.80
N HIS A 157 -27.50 -18.21 6.13
CA HIS A 157 -27.12 -17.62 7.41
C HIS A 157 -27.05 -16.09 7.30
N ILE A 158 -27.43 -15.42 8.37
CA ILE A 158 -27.32 -13.96 8.44
C ILE A 158 -25.84 -13.59 8.51
N VAL A 159 -25.34 -12.86 7.52
CA VAL A 159 -23.98 -12.35 7.48
C VAL A 159 -23.90 -10.86 7.81
N GLN A 160 -25.03 -10.14 7.65
CA GLN A 160 -25.10 -8.72 8.00
C GLN A 160 -26.55 -8.32 8.30
N CYS A 161 -26.76 -7.38 9.20
CA CYS A 161 -28.01 -6.70 9.44
C CYS A 161 -27.78 -5.22 9.69
N ASN A 162 -28.80 -4.40 9.46
CA ASN A 162 -28.75 -2.98 9.70
C ASN A 162 -29.26 -2.61 11.11
N ARG A 163 -29.05 -1.35 11.48
CA ARG A 163 -29.46 -0.78 12.75
C ARG A 163 -30.96 -0.99 13.04
N ALA A 164 -31.86 -0.75 12.05
CA ALA A 164 -33.29 -0.94 12.21
C ALA A 164 -33.69 -2.39 12.55
N PHE A 165 -32.96 -3.37 12.02
CA PHE A 165 -33.14 -4.76 12.40
C PHE A 165 -32.76 -5.00 13.87
N THR A 166 -31.61 -4.47 14.30
CA THR A 166 -31.14 -4.58 15.69
C THR A 166 -32.14 -3.93 16.68
N GLU A 167 -32.64 -2.74 16.33
CA GLU A 167 -33.63 -2.03 17.16
C GLU A 167 -34.98 -2.76 17.24
N MET A 168 -35.41 -3.42 16.15
CA MET A 168 -36.71 -4.11 16.08
C MET A 168 -36.66 -5.48 16.76
N PHE A 169 -35.60 -6.24 16.57
CA PHE A 169 -35.53 -7.65 16.99
C PHE A 169 -34.63 -7.89 18.21
N GLY A 170 -33.87 -6.90 18.66
CA GLY A 170 -33.04 -6.94 19.87
C GLY A 170 -31.76 -7.75 19.74
N TYR A 171 -31.39 -8.21 18.52
CA TYR A 171 -30.17 -8.97 18.25
C TYR A 171 -29.10 -8.06 17.63
N CYS A 172 -27.88 -8.08 18.14
CA CYS A 172 -26.74 -7.42 17.50
C CYS A 172 -26.15 -8.31 16.37
N ILE A 173 -25.34 -7.70 15.50
CA ILE A 173 -24.70 -8.41 14.36
C ILE A 173 -23.90 -9.64 14.83
N SER A 174 -23.20 -9.54 15.97
CA SER A 174 -22.40 -10.63 16.52
C SER A 174 -23.24 -11.82 17.01
N GLU A 175 -24.47 -11.56 17.43
CA GLU A 175 -25.40 -12.60 17.92
C GLU A 175 -26.20 -13.19 16.75
N ALA A 176 -26.59 -12.36 15.78
CA ALA A 176 -27.35 -12.79 14.60
C ALA A 176 -26.48 -13.49 13.52
N SER A 177 -25.17 -13.23 13.52
CA SER A 177 -24.25 -13.81 12.54
C SER A 177 -24.21 -15.35 12.68
N GLY A 178 -24.47 -16.03 11.57
CA GLY A 178 -24.55 -17.50 11.53
C GLY A 178 -25.92 -18.09 11.89
N MET A 179 -26.92 -17.28 12.29
CA MET A 179 -28.27 -17.76 12.49
C MET A 179 -29.04 -17.88 11.17
N GLN A 180 -29.91 -18.87 11.08
CA GLN A 180 -30.87 -18.99 9.98
C GLN A 180 -32.18 -18.31 10.37
N PRO A 181 -32.78 -17.47 9.50
CA PRO A 181 -34.12 -16.94 9.74
C PRO A 181 -35.10 -18.11 9.84
N ILE A 182 -35.91 -18.15 10.92
CA ILE A 182 -36.90 -19.17 11.11
C ILE A 182 -38.00 -18.94 10.07
N HIS A 183 -38.25 -19.95 9.24
CA HIS A 183 -39.40 -19.96 8.37
C HIS A 183 -40.66 -20.13 9.23
N SER A 184 -41.50 -19.11 9.28
CA SER A 184 -42.91 -19.23 9.73
C SER A 184 -43.83 -19.40 8.55
#